data_f6084919e1573b5dc56dde7a4271ad2c
#
_entry.id   f6084919e1573b5dc56dde7a4271ad2c
#
_cell.length_a   1.000
_cell.length_b   1.000
_cell.length_c   1.000
_cell.angle_alpha   90.00
_cell.angle_beta   90.00
_cell.angle_gamma   90.00
#
_symmetry.space_group_name_H-M   'P 1'
#
loop_
_entity.id
_entity.type
_entity.pdbx_description
1 polymer ?
#
loop_
_entity_poly.entity_id
_entity_poly.type
_entity_poly.pdbx_seq_one_letter_code
_entity_poly.pdbx_strand_id
1 'polypeptide(L)'
;MSGDESDEERGGVHTWKKHTSAFDRVQSVTMTLTEPRPAPWIAEEAAVSPNTARDHLGRLVGLGVVTATEDSGTRHYYPDPLYTRLRDVRELLQETTKQELSEQAAALKNDIATWKAEYDADSPDTLRERAAADDTAAEQAYELVQAASDWELAQYRLSLVQDAIENYDTWLSDPSSVTV
;
A
#
# COMPACT_ATOMS: atom_id res chain seq x y z
N MET A 1 35.28 -6.30 -11.78
CA MET A 1 34.39 -7.32 -11.19
C MET A 1 32.97 -6.79 -11.32
N SER A 2 32.39 -6.79 -12.53
CA SER A 2 31.03 -6.24 -12.79
C SER A 2 30.21 -7.17 -13.71
N GLY A 3 30.46 -8.47 -13.67
CA GLY A 3 29.81 -9.45 -14.55
C GLY A 3 28.81 -10.38 -13.87
N ASP A 4 28.74 -10.39 -12.54
CA ASP A 4 27.96 -11.39 -11.79
C ASP A 4 26.52 -10.92 -11.47
N GLU A 5 26.35 -9.64 -11.18
CA GLU A 5 25.00 -9.07 -10.86
C GLU A 5 24.02 -9.12 -12.05
N SER A 6 24.51 -8.95 -13.28
CA SER A 6 23.66 -8.95 -14.48
C SER A 6 23.17 -10.35 -14.88
N ASP A 7 23.85 -11.43 -14.50
CA ASP A 7 23.44 -12.81 -14.80
C ASP A 7 22.44 -13.34 -13.75
N GLU A 8 22.55 -12.94 -12.49
CA GLU A 8 21.56 -13.26 -11.45
C GLU A 8 20.22 -12.55 -11.69
N GLU A 9 20.23 -11.27 -12.07
CA GLU A 9 19.01 -10.53 -12.44
C GLU A 9 18.30 -11.14 -13.65
N ARG A 10 19.06 -11.54 -14.69
CA ARG A 10 18.51 -12.22 -15.87
C ARG A 10 17.93 -13.60 -15.53
N GLY A 11 18.59 -14.33 -14.61
CA GLY A 11 18.11 -15.61 -14.10
C GLY A 11 16.80 -15.46 -13.33
N GLY A 12 16.69 -14.45 -12.47
CA GLY A 12 15.47 -14.14 -11.69
C GLY A 12 14.28 -13.78 -12.57
N VAL A 13 14.47 -12.87 -13.54
CA VAL A 13 13.42 -12.46 -14.49
C VAL A 13 12.99 -13.62 -15.38
N HIS A 14 13.92 -14.47 -15.83
CA HIS A 14 13.57 -15.64 -16.63
C HIS A 14 12.76 -16.68 -15.85
N THR A 15 13.12 -16.92 -14.60
CA THR A 15 12.39 -17.83 -13.70
C THR A 15 11.00 -17.27 -13.38
N TRP A 16 10.87 -15.97 -13.10
CA TRP A 16 9.60 -15.31 -12.87
C TRP A 16 8.66 -15.42 -14.09
N LYS A 17 9.16 -15.12 -15.29
CA LYS A 17 8.40 -15.30 -16.55
C LYS A 17 7.91 -16.73 -16.77
N LYS A 18 8.67 -17.73 -16.34
CA LYS A 18 8.35 -19.14 -16.57
C LYS A 18 7.24 -19.65 -15.67
N HIS A 19 7.08 -19.06 -14.47
CA HIS A 19 6.15 -19.51 -13.44
C HIS A 19 4.95 -18.59 -13.21
N THR A 20 4.90 -17.42 -13.90
CA THR A 20 3.79 -16.45 -13.75
C THR A 20 3.23 -16.05 -15.11
N SER A 21 1.91 -15.85 -15.18
CA SER A 21 1.28 -15.34 -16.40
C SER A 21 1.63 -13.85 -16.62
N ALA A 22 1.48 -13.37 -17.87
CA ALA A 22 1.65 -11.94 -18.15
C ALA A 22 0.69 -11.06 -17.34
N PHE A 23 -0.53 -11.55 -17.10
CA PHE A 23 -1.52 -10.87 -16.27
C PHE A 23 -1.05 -10.74 -14.82
N ASP A 24 -0.59 -11.83 -14.22
CA ASP A 24 -0.12 -11.84 -12.82
C ASP A 24 1.07 -10.89 -12.62
N ARG A 25 1.99 -10.85 -13.60
CA ARG A 25 3.14 -9.94 -13.55
C ARG A 25 2.72 -8.47 -13.63
N VAL A 26 1.82 -8.11 -14.57
CA VAL A 26 1.29 -6.75 -14.67
C VAL A 26 0.53 -6.36 -13.40
N GLN A 27 -0.29 -7.25 -12.86
CA GLN A 27 -0.99 -7.02 -11.60
C GLN A 27 -0.02 -6.83 -10.45
N SER A 28 0.95 -7.73 -10.28
CA SER A 28 1.95 -7.66 -9.20
C SER A 28 2.71 -6.33 -9.23
N VAL A 29 3.25 -5.95 -10.39
CA VAL A 29 3.95 -4.66 -10.54
C VAL A 29 3.03 -3.47 -10.22
N THR A 30 1.80 -3.49 -10.76
CA THR A 30 0.89 -2.36 -10.55
C THR A 30 0.49 -2.22 -9.08
N MET A 31 0.30 -3.34 -8.37
CA MET A 31 -0.10 -3.33 -6.95
C MET A 31 1.00 -2.86 -5.99
N THR A 32 2.25 -2.77 -6.43
CA THR A 32 3.38 -2.23 -5.63
C THR A 32 3.66 -0.75 -5.89
N LEU A 33 2.93 -0.12 -6.79
CA LEU A 33 3.13 1.29 -7.11
C LEU A 33 2.68 2.19 -5.97
N THR A 34 3.54 3.14 -5.61
CA THR A 34 3.27 4.22 -4.66
C THR A 34 2.86 5.53 -5.35
N GLU A 35 3.07 5.62 -6.66
CA GLU A 35 2.70 6.76 -7.50
C GLU A 35 2.19 6.28 -8.86
N PRO A 36 1.35 7.06 -9.56
CA PRO A 36 0.84 6.69 -10.87
C PRO A 36 1.94 6.51 -11.90
N ARG A 37 1.94 5.39 -12.65
CA ARG A 37 2.90 5.08 -13.72
C ARG A 37 2.23 4.80 -15.05
N PRO A 38 2.86 5.18 -16.19
CA PRO A 38 2.34 4.89 -17.51
C PRO A 38 2.53 3.43 -17.91
N ALA A 39 1.66 2.92 -18.80
CA ALA A 39 1.72 1.52 -19.25
C ALA A 39 3.08 1.07 -19.82
N PRO A 40 3.87 1.87 -20.55
CA PRO A 40 5.20 1.46 -21.00
C PRO A 40 6.15 1.15 -19.85
N TRP A 41 6.15 1.93 -18.78
CA TRP A 41 6.96 1.69 -17.59
C TRP A 41 6.56 0.37 -16.92
N ILE A 42 5.24 0.17 -16.70
CA ILE A 42 4.72 -1.08 -16.12
C ILE A 42 5.04 -2.30 -17.00
N ALA A 43 5.03 -2.13 -18.32
CA ALA A 43 5.38 -3.19 -19.27
C ALA A 43 6.82 -3.64 -19.11
N GLU A 44 7.75 -2.71 -18.92
CA GLU A 44 9.18 -2.97 -18.71
C GLU A 44 9.38 -3.77 -17.41
N GLU A 45 8.84 -3.28 -16.30
CA GLU A 45 8.92 -3.94 -14.99
C GLU A 45 8.26 -5.33 -14.99
N ALA A 46 7.08 -5.47 -15.63
CA ALA A 46 6.38 -6.73 -15.75
C ALA A 46 6.97 -7.68 -16.81
N ALA A 47 8.01 -7.23 -17.54
CA ALA A 47 8.64 -7.96 -18.62
C ALA A 47 7.64 -8.49 -19.67
N VAL A 48 6.75 -7.59 -20.13
CA VAL A 48 5.75 -7.83 -21.18
C VAL A 48 5.84 -6.74 -22.26
N SER A 49 5.10 -6.92 -23.38
CA SER A 49 4.99 -5.86 -24.38
C SER A 49 4.09 -4.70 -23.87
N PRO A 50 4.31 -3.45 -24.32
CA PRO A 50 3.43 -2.33 -23.96
C PRO A 50 1.95 -2.56 -24.32
N ASN A 51 1.65 -3.29 -25.39
CA ASN A 51 0.28 -3.63 -25.76
C ASN A 51 -0.32 -4.64 -24.78
N THR A 52 0.44 -5.68 -24.43
CA THR A 52 0.03 -6.67 -23.42
C THR A 52 -0.25 -5.99 -22.07
N ALA A 53 0.62 -5.05 -21.64
CA ALA A 53 0.40 -4.30 -20.43
C ALA A 53 -0.90 -3.47 -20.48
N ARG A 54 -1.15 -2.73 -21.58
CA ARG A 54 -2.40 -1.95 -21.74
C ARG A 54 -3.65 -2.82 -21.69
N ASP A 55 -3.63 -3.99 -22.32
CA ASP A 55 -4.77 -4.92 -22.31
C ASP A 55 -5.06 -5.42 -20.90
N HIS A 56 -4.03 -5.82 -20.16
CA HIS A 56 -4.18 -6.30 -18.79
C HIS A 56 -4.56 -5.17 -17.82
N LEU A 57 -3.96 -3.98 -17.94
CA LEU A 57 -4.32 -2.80 -17.16
C LEU A 57 -5.77 -2.39 -17.41
N GLY A 58 -6.24 -2.43 -18.67
CA GLY A 58 -7.65 -2.19 -18.99
C GLY A 58 -8.60 -3.16 -18.29
N ARG A 59 -8.22 -4.43 -18.18
CA ARG A 59 -9.00 -5.45 -17.44
C ARG A 59 -8.98 -5.17 -15.93
N LEU A 60 -7.82 -4.83 -15.35
CA LEU A 60 -7.69 -4.50 -13.93
C LEU A 60 -8.50 -3.25 -13.56
N VAL A 61 -8.53 -2.24 -14.43
CA VAL A 61 -9.41 -1.06 -14.26
C VAL A 61 -10.89 -1.47 -14.32
N GLY A 62 -11.27 -2.31 -15.27
CA GLY A 62 -12.64 -2.81 -15.38
C GLY A 62 -13.10 -3.65 -14.18
N LEU A 63 -12.16 -4.26 -13.44
CA LEU A 63 -12.41 -5.00 -12.21
C LEU A 63 -12.37 -4.11 -10.95
N GLY A 64 -12.02 -2.83 -11.06
CA GLY A 64 -11.86 -1.93 -9.92
C GLY A 64 -10.63 -2.23 -9.05
N VAL A 65 -9.65 -2.97 -9.57
CA VAL A 65 -8.39 -3.30 -8.87
C VAL A 65 -7.37 -2.18 -9.03
N VAL A 66 -7.43 -1.51 -10.19
CA VAL A 66 -6.53 -0.43 -10.60
C VAL A 66 -7.35 0.77 -11.02
N THR A 67 -6.92 1.95 -10.63
CA THR A 67 -7.46 3.22 -11.13
C THR A 67 -6.54 3.78 -12.21
N ALA A 68 -7.13 4.49 -13.16
CA ALA A 68 -6.38 5.20 -14.19
C ALA A 68 -6.70 6.68 -14.13
N THR A 69 -5.65 7.50 -14.24
CA THR A 69 -5.74 8.96 -14.38
C THR A 69 -5.08 9.39 -15.67
N GLU A 70 -5.43 10.57 -16.17
CA GLU A 70 -4.81 11.16 -17.35
C GLU A 70 -4.00 12.38 -16.94
N ASP A 71 -2.73 12.38 -17.29
CA ASP A 71 -1.83 13.50 -17.10
C ASP A 71 -1.14 13.83 -18.41
N SER A 72 -1.29 15.09 -18.86
CA SER A 72 -0.68 15.61 -20.09
C SER A 72 -0.91 14.72 -21.33
N GLY A 73 -2.12 14.12 -21.44
CA GLY A 73 -2.50 13.24 -22.56
C GLY A 73 -1.94 11.82 -22.44
N THR A 74 -1.30 11.48 -21.32
CA THR A 74 -0.79 10.14 -21.03
C THR A 74 -1.60 9.50 -19.90
N ARG A 75 -2.04 8.26 -20.13
CA ARG A 75 -2.77 7.50 -19.12
C ARG A 75 -1.79 6.83 -18.15
N HIS A 76 -1.96 7.14 -16.85
CA HIS A 76 -1.22 6.59 -15.74
C HIS A 76 -2.11 5.66 -14.92
N TYR A 77 -1.51 4.65 -14.30
CA TYR A 77 -2.21 3.62 -13.54
C TYR A 77 -1.61 3.49 -12.16
N TYR A 78 -2.46 3.21 -11.17
CA TYR A 78 -2.05 2.98 -9.77
C TYR A 78 -3.07 2.07 -9.07
N PRO A 79 -2.72 1.42 -7.96
CA PRO A 79 -3.66 0.60 -7.21
C PRO A 79 -4.90 1.40 -6.83
N ASP A 80 -6.09 0.82 -7.00
CA ASP A 80 -7.31 1.47 -6.52
C ASP A 80 -7.29 1.54 -4.99
N PRO A 81 -7.43 2.73 -4.37
CA PRO A 81 -7.32 2.89 -2.93
C PRO A 81 -8.41 2.13 -2.16
N LEU A 82 -9.62 2.06 -2.70
CA LEU A 82 -10.72 1.33 -2.06
C LEU A 82 -10.50 -0.18 -2.13
N TYR A 83 -10.07 -0.69 -3.29
CA TYR A 83 -9.71 -2.10 -3.43
C TYR A 83 -8.58 -2.49 -2.47
N THR A 84 -7.51 -1.68 -2.40
CA THR A 84 -6.38 -1.91 -1.51
C THR A 84 -6.84 -1.95 -0.05
N ARG A 85 -7.64 -0.97 0.39
CA ARG A 85 -8.18 -0.93 1.75
C ARG A 85 -9.03 -2.16 2.07
N LEU A 86 -9.94 -2.56 1.18
CA LEU A 86 -10.79 -3.74 1.38
C LEU A 86 -9.98 -5.04 1.43
N ARG A 87 -8.93 -5.15 0.63
CA ARG A 87 -8.00 -6.30 0.66
C ARG A 87 -7.28 -6.37 2.00
N ASP A 88 -6.74 -5.24 2.47
CA ASP A 88 -5.98 -5.18 3.73
C ASP A 88 -6.89 -5.48 4.94
N VAL A 89 -8.12 -4.97 4.95
CA VAL A 89 -9.11 -5.32 5.99
C VAL A 89 -9.51 -6.80 5.93
N ARG A 90 -9.67 -7.36 4.73
CA ARG A 90 -9.96 -8.80 4.57
C ARG A 90 -8.83 -9.68 5.12
N GLU A 91 -7.59 -9.33 4.86
CA GLU A 91 -6.41 -10.02 5.38
C GLU A 91 -6.41 -10.01 6.91
N LEU A 92 -6.63 -8.85 7.54
CA LEU A 92 -6.79 -8.74 8.98
C LEU A 92 -7.89 -9.67 9.53
N LEU A 93 -9.05 -9.70 8.89
CA LEU A 93 -10.18 -10.54 9.31
C LEU A 93 -9.92 -12.05 9.18
N GLN A 94 -9.06 -12.46 8.23
CA GLN A 94 -8.71 -13.86 8.02
C GLN A 94 -7.64 -14.37 8.98
N GLU A 95 -6.73 -13.49 9.40
CA GLU A 95 -5.54 -13.85 10.18
C GLU A 95 -5.67 -13.53 11.67
N THR A 96 -6.65 -12.70 12.07
CA THR A 96 -6.69 -12.11 13.40
C THR A 96 -8.08 -12.26 14.03
N THR A 97 -8.12 -12.62 15.31
CA THR A 97 -9.36 -12.68 16.09
C THR A 97 -9.82 -11.27 16.49
N LYS A 98 -11.11 -11.11 16.79
CA LYS A 98 -11.68 -9.83 17.26
C LYS A 98 -10.99 -9.31 18.53
N GLN A 99 -10.54 -10.21 19.42
CA GLN A 99 -9.79 -9.84 20.62
C GLN A 99 -8.42 -9.27 20.26
N GLU A 100 -7.66 -9.95 19.41
CA GLU A 100 -6.33 -9.49 18.95
C GLU A 100 -6.42 -8.15 18.19
N LEU A 101 -7.45 -7.96 17.36
CA LEU A 101 -7.73 -6.66 16.74
C LEU A 101 -7.94 -5.55 17.77
N SER A 102 -8.68 -5.85 18.86
CA SER A 102 -8.92 -4.89 19.94
C SER A 102 -7.63 -4.53 20.69
N GLU A 103 -6.76 -5.52 20.92
CA GLU A 103 -5.45 -5.33 21.53
C GLU A 103 -4.51 -4.50 20.62
N GLN A 104 -4.50 -4.79 19.31
CA GLN A 104 -3.75 -4.00 18.32
C GLN A 104 -4.24 -2.54 18.27
N ALA A 105 -5.57 -2.32 18.26
CA ALA A 105 -6.14 -0.98 18.29
C ALA A 105 -5.73 -0.20 19.55
N ALA A 106 -5.67 -0.86 20.71
CA ALA A 106 -5.23 -0.24 21.96
C ALA A 106 -3.74 0.13 21.91
N ALA A 107 -2.88 -0.75 21.39
CA ALA A 107 -1.46 -0.49 21.22
C ALA A 107 -1.21 0.69 20.29
N LEU A 108 -1.82 0.71 19.10
CA LEU A 108 -1.68 1.81 18.13
C LEU A 108 -2.17 3.15 18.68
N LYS A 109 -3.27 3.17 19.45
CA LYS A 109 -3.74 4.39 20.13
C LYS A 109 -2.74 4.89 21.16
N ASN A 110 -2.08 3.97 21.90
CA ASN A 110 -1.07 4.33 22.87
C ASN A 110 0.18 4.93 22.18
N ASP A 111 0.63 4.33 21.07
CA ASP A 111 1.76 4.84 20.31
C ASP A 111 1.50 6.26 19.79
N ILE A 112 0.31 6.49 19.21
CA ILE A 112 -0.13 7.80 18.76
C ILE A 112 -0.19 8.81 19.93
N ALA A 113 -0.67 8.40 21.10
CA ALA A 113 -0.73 9.25 22.28
C ALA A 113 0.68 9.60 22.81
N THR A 114 1.61 8.65 22.70
CA THR A 114 3.02 8.83 23.07
C THR A 114 3.67 9.88 22.17
N TRP A 115 3.53 9.78 20.83
CA TRP A 115 4.07 10.80 19.92
C TRP A 115 3.46 12.17 20.15
N LYS A 116 2.14 12.28 20.38
CA LYS A 116 1.50 13.55 20.73
C LYS A 116 2.12 14.21 21.96
N ALA A 117 2.37 13.41 23.00
CA ALA A 117 2.95 13.92 24.24
C ALA A 117 4.45 14.22 24.10
N GLU A 118 5.21 13.37 23.42
CA GLU A 118 6.66 13.51 23.24
C GLU A 118 7.02 14.73 22.42
N TYR A 119 6.29 14.95 21.33
CA TYR A 119 6.56 16.05 20.41
C TYR A 119 5.73 17.30 20.66
N ASP A 120 4.82 17.29 21.65
CA ASP A 120 3.85 18.38 21.87
C ASP A 120 3.22 18.82 20.53
N ALA A 121 2.62 17.85 19.82
CA ALA A 121 2.06 18.01 18.48
C ALA A 121 0.74 17.27 18.34
N ASP A 122 -0.20 17.83 17.57
CA ASP A 122 -1.51 17.24 17.36
C ASP A 122 -1.55 16.28 16.15
N SER A 123 -0.60 16.42 15.23
CA SER A 123 -0.57 15.64 13.98
C SER A 123 0.85 15.42 13.44
N PRO A 124 1.05 14.40 12.57
CA PRO A 124 2.31 14.21 11.84
C PRO A 124 2.72 15.42 11.01
N ASP A 125 1.77 16.17 10.46
CA ASP A 125 2.04 17.35 9.63
C ASP A 125 2.73 18.45 10.43
N THR A 126 2.38 18.62 11.71
CA THR A 126 3.08 19.54 12.62
C THR A 126 4.56 19.21 12.74
N LEU A 127 4.93 17.91 12.75
CA LEU A 127 6.34 17.50 12.77
C LEU A 127 7.04 17.81 11.44
N ARG A 128 6.37 17.60 10.31
CA ARG A 128 6.91 17.95 8.99
C ARG A 128 7.13 19.45 8.83
N GLU A 129 6.19 20.29 9.31
CA GLU A 129 6.33 21.73 9.32
C GLU A 129 7.54 22.17 10.17
N ARG A 130 7.73 21.59 11.36
CA ARG A 130 8.90 21.86 12.21
C ARG A 130 10.20 21.38 11.54
N ALA A 131 10.19 20.23 10.88
CA ALA A 131 11.35 19.70 10.16
C ALA A 131 11.76 20.59 8.98
N ALA A 132 10.82 21.29 8.36
CA ALA A 132 11.05 22.18 7.22
C ALA A 132 11.43 23.63 7.65
N ALA A 133 11.46 23.94 8.94
CA ALA A 133 11.82 25.28 9.41
C ALA A 133 13.34 25.57 9.20
N ASP A 134 13.66 26.79 8.78
CA ASP A 134 15.03 27.20 8.40
C ASP A 134 16.07 27.05 9.52
N ASP A 135 15.63 27.06 10.79
CA ASP A 135 16.47 26.96 11.99
C ASP A 135 16.60 25.52 12.54
N THR A 136 15.96 24.54 11.90
CA THR A 136 16.03 23.14 12.32
C THR A 136 17.30 22.47 11.80
N ALA A 137 18.10 21.89 12.71
CA ALA A 137 19.30 21.14 12.33
C ALA A 137 18.92 19.89 11.49
N ALA A 138 19.75 19.53 10.51
CA ALA A 138 19.46 18.45 9.57
C ALA A 138 19.19 17.10 10.27
N GLU A 139 19.91 16.77 11.35
CA GLU A 139 19.70 15.57 12.15
C GLU A 139 18.31 15.57 12.82
N GLN A 140 17.93 16.68 13.42
CA GLN A 140 16.62 16.86 14.05
C GLN A 140 15.50 16.85 13.00
N ALA A 141 15.70 17.47 11.84
CA ALA A 141 14.73 17.42 10.74
C ALA A 141 14.47 15.97 10.27
N TYR A 142 15.54 15.16 10.16
CA TYR A 142 15.43 13.75 9.81
C TYR A 142 14.61 12.96 10.87
N GLU A 143 14.90 13.14 12.16
CA GLU A 143 14.16 12.48 13.25
C GLU A 143 12.66 12.85 13.23
N LEU A 144 12.35 14.14 13.04
CA LEU A 144 10.96 14.61 12.95
C LEU A 144 10.22 14.01 11.75
N VAL A 145 10.87 13.90 10.59
CA VAL A 145 10.27 13.27 9.39
C VAL A 145 10.02 11.78 9.61
N GLN A 146 10.96 11.06 10.25
CA GLN A 146 10.78 9.65 10.57
C GLN A 146 9.62 9.47 11.57
N ALA A 147 9.59 10.22 12.66
CA ALA A 147 8.51 10.16 13.63
C ALA A 147 7.13 10.49 12.99
N ALA A 148 7.08 11.48 12.09
CA ALA A 148 5.88 11.83 11.36
C ALA A 148 5.41 10.66 10.47
N SER A 149 6.34 9.97 9.80
CA SER A 149 6.03 8.84 8.92
C SER A 149 5.54 7.62 9.72
N ASP A 150 6.16 7.31 10.84
CA ASP A 150 5.76 6.21 11.72
C ASP A 150 4.38 6.48 12.35
N TRP A 151 4.14 7.71 12.77
CA TRP A 151 2.84 8.13 13.31
C TRP A 151 1.73 8.05 12.24
N GLU A 152 1.97 8.50 11.02
CA GLU A 152 1.01 8.41 9.92
C GLU A 152 0.69 6.95 9.59
N LEU A 153 1.72 6.08 9.56
CA LEU A 153 1.53 4.64 9.38
C LEU A 153 0.69 4.03 10.50
N ALA A 154 0.92 4.42 11.75
CA ALA A 154 0.13 3.95 12.89
C ALA A 154 -1.33 4.42 12.80
N GLN A 155 -1.58 5.66 12.37
CA GLN A 155 -2.95 6.16 12.13
C GLN A 155 -3.65 5.36 11.01
N TYR A 156 -2.96 5.09 9.91
CA TYR A 156 -3.49 4.27 8.83
C TYR A 156 -3.83 2.86 9.31
N ARG A 157 -2.91 2.19 9.99
CA ARG A 157 -3.13 0.85 10.56
C ARG A 157 -4.29 0.84 11.57
N LEU A 158 -4.36 1.84 12.45
CA LEU A 158 -5.46 1.96 13.38
C LEU A 158 -6.82 2.06 12.66
N SER A 159 -6.88 2.81 11.57
CA SER A 159 -8.10 2.93 10.78
C SER A 159 -8.54 1.60 10.14
N LEU A 160 -7.58 0.79 9.66
CA LEU A 160 -7.86 -0.55 9.11
C LEU A 160 -8.37 -1.51 10.19
N VAL A 161 -7.71 -1.51 11.36
CA VAL A 161 -8.10 -2.35 12.50
C VAL A 161 -9.49 -1.96 13.02
N GLN A 162 -9.82 -0.68 13.06
CA GLN A 162 -11.14 -0.19 13.45
C GLN A 162 -12.22 -0.64 12.46
N ASP A 163 -11.98 -0.53 11.15
CA ASP A 163 -12.90 -1.05 10.13
C ASP A 163 -13.11 -2.57 10.27
N ALA A 164 -12.02 -3.30 10.53
CA ALA A 164 -12.11 -4.75 10.75
C ALA A 164 -12.94 -5.10 11.99
N ILE A 165 -12.75 -4.40 13.11
CA ILE A 165 -13.54 -4.62 14.35
C ILE A 165 -15.02 -4.31 14.11
N GLU A 166 -15.33 -3.17 13.50
CA GLU A 166 -16.69 -2.71 13.26
C GLU A 166 -17.48 -3.68 12.37
N ASN A 167 -16.81 -4.24 11.36
CA ASN A 167 -17.45 -5.11 10.39
C ASN A 167 -17.19 -6.61 10.64
N TYR A 168 -16.53 -6.98 11.74
CA TYR A 168 -16.08 -8.34 12.03
C TYR A 168 -17.21 -9.37 11.91
N ASP A 169 -18.30 -9.13 12.63
CA ASP A 169 -19.41 -10.06 12.67
C ASP A 169 -20.20 -10.07 11.35
N THR A 170 -20.25 -8.95 10.63
CA THR A 170 -20.98 -8.81 9.36
C THR A 170 -20.27 -9.52 8.21
N TRP A 171 -18.95 -9.40 8.11
CA TRP A 171 -18.19 -9.91 6.98
C TRP A 171 -17.69 -11.34 7.15
N LEU A 172 -17.65 -11.85 8.39
CA LEU A 172 -17.35 -13.25 8.69
C LEU A 172 -18.60 -14.09 8.91
N SER A 173 -19.79 -13.50 8.94
CA SER A 173 -21.04 -14.26 8.99
C SER A 173 -21.19 -15.12 7.75
N ASP A 174 -21.45 -16.42 7.98
CA ASP A 174 -21.73 -17.37 6.90
C ASP A 174 -22.97 -16.89 6.12
N PRO A 175 -22.90 -16.75 4.78
CA PRO A 175 -24.05 -16.36 3.96
C PRO A 175 -25.27 -17.29 4.14
N SER A 176 -25.07 -18.52 4.65
CA SER A 176 -26.14 -19.45 4.99
C SER A 176 -26.94 -19.05 6.26
N SER A 177 -26.49 -18.07 7.04
CA SER A 177 -27.17 -17.61 8.25
C SER A 177 -28.19 -16.50 8.01
N VAL A 178 -28.28 -15.95 6.80
CA VAL A 178 -29.31 -14.96 6.41
C VAL A 178 -30.59 -15.71 6.09
N THR A 179 -31.40 -15.97 7.13
CA THR A 179 -32.79 -16.42 6.95
C THR A 179 -33.59 -15.22 6.47
N VAL A 180 -34.18 -15.31 5.29
CA VAL A 180 -35.13 -14.37 4.70
C VAL A 180 -36.47 -14.47 5.47
#